data_8604333e9dc61707faf1cbba282efea0
#
_entry.id   8604333e9dc61707faf1cbba282efea0
#
_cell.length_a   1.000
_cell.length_b   1.000
_cell.length_c   1.000
_cell.angle_alpha   90.00
_cell.angle_beta   90.00
_cell.angle_gamma   90.00
#
_symmetry.space_group_name_H-M   'P 1'
#
loop_
_entity.id
_entity.type
_entity.pdbx_description
1 polymer ?
#
loop_
_entity_poly.entity_id
_entity_poly.type
_entity_poly.pdbx_seq_one_letter_code
_entity_poly.pdbx_strand_id
1 'polypeptide(L)'
;MSNFRNVLTPLLYTIAFVLITNSAHADVTWRMAHKMPPDSPEGKVFQKFADKVGKNSNGKMTIKMFPNEQLGKTNAVMEQLKLGTVHLYAEGSTYMKKWVPEITWTSAAFLFDSRDHWVRFMNTGLVKGWYKKASEQAGVGVLGDVTAILRGPYRVMVTKRNVKSFGDVKGLKLRMHPNKTAIATWTTIGADVKTLAWTDVYQSIKNGIVSAVNSPIALVESMRFYEVAPHVVRHDEYYQSIGFMVHQPSYDKLPADLKSSVDKAYKDAGKLSFEIMSRSANESIARMKSKGVTFIDVDRAPFVKIMANFYKKKAAASELPKGFLKAVAQTR
;
A
#
# COMPACT_ATOMS: atom_id res chain seq x y z
N MET A 1 36.11 -85.03 43.53
CA MET A 1 36.38 -83.64 43.90
C MET A 1 36.62 -82.86 42.62
N SER A 2 35.59 -82.32 42.03
CA SER A 2 35.67 -81.60 40.72
C SER A 2 35.21 -80.16 40.91
N ASN A 3 36.08 -79.26 40.59
CA ASN A 3 35.79 -77.81 40.59
C ASN A 3 35.22 -77.38 39.25
N PHE A 4 33.96 -76.95 39.23
CA PHE A 4 33.38 -76.24 38.09
C PHE A 4 33.63 -74.75 38.26
N ARG A 5 34.38 -74.13 37.32
CA ARG A 5 34.52 -72.65 37.17
C ARG A 5 33.51 -72.16 36.15
N ASN A 6 32.49 -71.40 36.62
CA ASN A 6 31.58 -70.68 35.78
C ASN A 6 32.28 -69.46 35.20
N VAL A 7 32.36 -69.38 33.86
CA VAL A 7 32.80 -68.18 33.12
C VAL A 7 31.54 -67.45 32.73
N LEU A 8 31.29 -66.32 33.40
CA LEU A 8 30.27 -65.35 32.99
C LEU A 8 30.85 -64.40 31.92
N THR A 9 30.32 -64.44 30.70
CA THR A 9 30.63 -63.51 29.61
C THR A 9 29.68 -62.34 29.73
N PRO A 10 30.14 -61.04 29.85
CA PRO A 10 29.26 -59.93 29.86
C PRO A 10 28.89 -59.53 28.39
N LEU A 11 27.58 -59.51 28.08
CA LEU A 11 27.01 -59.09 26.87
C LEU A 11 26.96 -57.55 26.91
N LEU A 12 27.86 -56.88 26.21
CA LEU A 12 27.85 -55.40 26.01
C LEU A 12 26.73 -55.00 25.00
N TYR A 13 25.62 -54.48 25.52
CA TYR A 13 24.61 -53.79 24.73
C TYR A 13 25.09 -52.35 24.42
N THR A 14 25.53 -52.12 23.20
CA THR A 14 25.83 -50.78 22.70
C THR A 14 24.51 -50.08 22.31
N ILE A 15 23.99 -49.22 23.19
CA ILE A 15 22.85 -48.35 22.86
C ILE A 15 23.37 -47.22 21.98
N ALA A 16 23.08 -47.27 20.68
CA ALA A 16 23.31 -46.15 19.76
C ALA A 16 22.31 -45.06 20.06
N PHE A 17 22.75 -43.99 20.74
CA PHE A 17 21.95 -42.79 20.96
C PHE A 17 21.96 -41.99 19.65
N VAL A 18 20.88 -42.10 18.84
CA VAL A 18 20.68 -41.23 17.67
C VAL A 18 20.30 -39.85 18.20
N LEU A 19 21.27 -38.94 18.26
CA LEU A 19 21.05 -37.52 18.49
C LEU A 19 20.30 -36.95 17.28
N ILE A 20 18.98 -36.91 17.38
CA ILE A 20 18.15 -36.06 16.46
C ILE A 20 18.48 -34.64 16.86
N THR A 21 19.43 -34.03 16.16
CA THR A 21 19.65 -32.59 16.21
C THR A 21 18.44 -31.90 15.58
N ASN A 22 17.40 -31.64 16.37
CA ASN A 22 16.42 -30.63 16.02
C ASN A 22 17.19 -29.31 15.90
N SER A 23 17.55 -28.92 14.68
CA SER A 23 17.98 -27.55 14.40
C SER A 23 16.81 -26.65 14.80
N ALA A 24 16.88 -26.11 16.01
CA ALA A 24 15.96 -25.02 16.42
C ALA A 24 16.19 -23.88 15.46
N HIS A 25 15.40 -23.83 14.39
CA HIS A 25 15.31 -22.63 13.55
C HIS A 25 14.70 -21.57 14.45
N ALA A 26 15.47 -20.54 14.78
CA ALA A 26 14.96 -19.40 15.50
C ALA A 26 13.77 -18.83 14.70
N ASP A 27 12.62 -18.73 15.34
CA ASP A 27 11.42 -18.18 14.74
C ASP A 27 11.69 -16.76 14.25
N VAL A 28 11.46 -16.51 12.96
CA VAL A 28 11.63 -15.17 12.37
C VAL A 28 10.38 -14.35 12.63
N THR A 29 10.50 -13.25 13.35
CA THR A 29 9.40 -12.32 13.57
C THR A 29 9.65 -11.01 12.83
N TRP A 30 8.77 -10.67 11.90
CA TRP A 30 8.77 -9.39 11.22
C TRP A 30 7.70 -8.46 11.76
N ARG A 31 7.99 -7.16 11.75
CA ARG A 31 7.07 -6.09 12.12
C ARG A 31 6.53 -5.44 10.86
N MET A 32 5.19 -5.43 10.73
CA MET A 32 4.49 -4.81 9.61
C MET A 32 3.64 -3.63 10.08
N ALA A 33 3.97 -2.42 9.61
CA ALA A 33 3.22 -1.22 9.91
C ALA A 33 2.19 -0.91 8.82
N HIS A 34 1.07 -0.31 9.20
CA HIS A 34 0.09 0.30 8.29
C HIS A 34 -0.77 1.35 9.00
N LYS A 35 -1.51 2.17 8.22
CA LYS A 35 -2.34 3.28 8.74
C LYS A 35 -3.78 2.88 9.03
N MET A 36 -4.22 1.77 8.47
CA MET A 36 -5.64 1.43 8.42
C MET A 36 -6.11 0.76 9.70
N PRO A 37 -7.39 0.94 10.10
CA PRO A 37 -8.02 0.12 11.12
C PRO A 37 -7.96 -1.37 10.74
N PRO A 38 -7.81 -2.29 11.73
CA PRO A 38 -7.72 -3.73 11.45
C PRO A 38 -8.95 -4.30 10.73
N ASP A 39 -10.13 -3.77 11.01
CA ASP A 39 -11.42 -4.17 10.44
C ASP A 39 -11.71 -3.55 9.07
N SER A 40 -10.89 -2.58 8.62
CA SER A 40 -11.00 -2.02 7.28
C SER A 40 -10.73 -3.07 6.19
N PRO A 41 -11.21 -2.85 4.94
CA PRO A 41 -10.90 -3.75 3.83
C PRO A 41 -9.40 -3.98 3.63
N GLU A 42 -8.59 -2.93 3.74
CA GLU A 42 -7.12 -3.03 3.66
C GLU A 42 -6.56 -3.82 4.84
N GLY A 43 -6.98 -3.51 6.07
CA GLY A 43 -6.54 -4.21 7.29
C GLY A 43 -6.80 -5.72 7.22
N LYS A 44 -7.97 -6.11 6.70
CA LYS A 44 -8.31 -7.53 6.49
C LYS A 44 -7.39 -8.21 5.47
N VAL A 45 -7.03 -7.53 4.37
CA VAL A 45 -6.07 -8.07 3.39
C VAL A 45 -4.69 -8.24 4.03
N PHE A 46 -4.23 -7.26 4.82
CA PHE A 46 -2.93 -7.32 5.49
C PHE A 46 -2.88 -8.43 6.54
N GLN A 47 -3.94 -8.61 7.32
CA GLN A 47 -4.03 -9.70 8.28
C GLN A 47 -3.99 -11.06 7.58
N LYS A 48 -4.74 -11.22 6.48
CA LYS A 48 -4.69 -12.47 5.69
C LYS A 48 -3.32 -12.76 5.09
N PHE A 49 -2.58 -11.73 4.69
CA PHE A 49 -1.17 -11.90 4.31
C PHE A 49 -0.34 -12.45 5.48
N ALA A 50 -0.44 -11.82 6.66
CA ALA A 50 0.29 -12.25 7.86
C ALA A 50 -0.03 -13.70 8.25
N ASP A 51 -1.33 -14.05 8.28
CA ASP A 51 -1.80 -15.41 8.58
C ASP A 51 -1.23 -16.44 7.59
N LYS A 52 -1.20 -16.06 6.30
CA LYS A 52 -0.67 -16.93 5.23
C LYS A 52 0.84 -17.11 5.31
N VAL A 53 1.61 -16.10 5.69
CA VAL A 53 3.05 -16.25 5.94
C VAL A 53 3.28 -17.26 7.04
N GLY A 54 2.59 -17.15 8.17
CA GLY A 54 2.66 -18.12 9.27
C GLY A 54 2.31 -19.54 8.83
N LYS A 55 1.20 -19.69 8.10
CA LYS A 55 0.77 -20.99 7.57
C LYS A 55 1.77 -21.59 6.58
N ASN A 56 2.22 -20.81 5.58
CA ASN A 56 3.12 -21.30 4.53
C ASN A 56 4.51 -21.66 5.07
N SER A 57 4.94 -21.01 6.15
CA SER A 57 6.22 -21.28 6.83
C SER A 57 6.14 -22.36 7.92
N ASN A 58 4.98 -23.02 8.10
CA ASN A 58 4.74 -23.97 9.20
C ASN A 58 5.08 -23.37 10.59
N GLY A 59 4.74 -22.08 10.79
CA GLY A 59 4.99 -21.37 12.04
C GLY A 59 6.40 -20.82 12.22
N LYS A 60 7.36 -21.11 11.33
CA LYS A 60 8.74 -20.61 11.43
C LYS A 60 8.88 -19.10 11.24
N MET A 61 7.86 -18.44 10.67
CA MET A 61 7.85 -16.99 10.47
C MET A 61 6.51 -16.39 10.87
N THR A 62 6.57 -15.30 11.64
CA THR A 62 5.40 -14.53 12.11
C THR A 62 5.50 -13.08 11.64
N ILE A 63 4.38 -12.52 11.18
CA ILE A 63 4.26 -11.10 10.89
C ILE A 63 3.43 -10.43 11.98
N LYS A 64 4.09 -9.63 12.83
CA LYS A 64 3.42 -8.84 13.88
C LYS A 64 2.89 -7.54 13.29
N MET A 65 1.56 -7.36 13.35
CA MET A 65 0.86 -6.20 12.78
C MET A 65 0.88 -5.00 13.71
N PHE A 66 1.07 -3.79 13.13
CA PHE A 66 1.00 -2.50 13.82
C PHE A 66 0.10 -1.54 13.03
N PRO A 67 -1.23 -1.61 13.25
CA PRO A 67 -2.23 -0.78 12.58
C PRO A 67 -2.28 0.66 13.10
N ASN A 68 -3.15 1.51 12.48
CA ASN A 68 -3.51 2.85 12.98
C ASN A 68 -2.31 3.77 13.27
N GLU A 69 -1.23 3.66 12.50
CA GLU A 69 0.01 4.45 12.70
C GLU A 69 0.65 4.25 14.09
N GLN A 70 0.48 3.08 14.73
CA GLN A 70 1.05 2.78 16.05
C GLN A 70 2.58 2.95 16.14
N LEU A 71 3.29 2.76 15.02
CA LEU A 71 4.75 2.96 14.95
C LEU A 71 5.12 4.37 14.46
N GLY A 72 4.14 5.26 14.36
CA GLY A 72 4.33 6.65 13.94
C GLY A 72 3.75 6.96 12.57
N LYS A 73 3.79 8.24 12.21
CA LYS A 73 3.36 8.76 10.91
C LYS A 73 4.28 8.27 9.78
N THR A 74 3.83 8.33 8.53
CA THR A 74 4.53 7.76 7.36
C THR A 74 6.02 8.05 7.32
N ASN A 75 6.46 9.30 7.54
CA ASN A 75 7.88 9.63 7.44
C ASN A 75 8.73 8.89 8.48
N ALA A 76 8.22 8.75 9.71
CA ALA A 76 8.90 8.01 10.77
C ALA A 76 8.97 6.50 10.44
N VAL A 77 7.87 5.93 9.92
CA VAL A 77 7.85 4.51 9.52
C VAL A 77 8.77 4.25 8.33
N MET A 78 8.88 5.18 7.37
CA MET A 78 9.82 5.04 6.24
C MET A 78 11.30 5.05 6.70
N GLU A 79 11.65 5.81 7.75
CA GLU A 79 12.98 5.74 8.36
C GLU A 79 13.20 4.41 9.09
N GLN A 80 12.22 3.96 9.87
CA GLN A 80 12.27 2.67 10.56
C GLN A 80 12.41 1.50 9.57
N LEU A 81 11.73 1.59 8.42
CA LEU A 81 11.83 0.62 7.34
C LEU A 81 13.25 0.61 6.73
N LYS A 82 13.84 1.79 6.48
CA LYS A 82 15.22 1.92 6.01
C LYS A 82 16.23 1.33 7.01
N LEU A 83 15.99 1.51 8.31
CA LEU A 83 16.86 1.01 9.39
C LEU A 83 16.61 -0.48 9.73
N GLY A 84 15.57 -1.11 9.17
CA GLY A 84 15.20 -2.49 9.45
C GLY A 84 14.57 -2.73 10.82
N THR A 85 14.18 -1.70 11.56
CA THR A 85 13.40 -1.83 12.81
C THR A 85 11.91 -2.07 12.54
N VAL A 86 11.43 -1.72 11.36
CA VAL A 86 10.20 -2.19 10.70
C VAL A 86 10.62 -2.96 9.46
N HIS A 87 10.01 -4.11 9.20
CA HIS A 87 10.39 -4.99 8.10
C HIS A 87 9.49 -4.82 6.88
N LEU A 88 8.20 -4.49 7.13
CA LEU A 88 7.19 -4.26 6.09
C LEU A 88 6.38 -3.01 6.40
N TYR A 89 6.06 -2.24 5.36
CA TYR A 89 5.10 -1.15 5.43
C TYR A 89 4.10 -1.26 4.30
N ALA A 90 2.84 -1.58 4.65
CA ALA A 90 1.74 -1.66 3.69
C ALA A 90 1.13 -0.28 3.45
N GLU A 91 1.56 0.37 2.39
CA GLU A 91 1.09 1.70 2.00
C GLU A 91 1.32 1.93 0.50
N GLY A 92 0.84 3.04 -0.06
CA GLY A 92 1.16 3.42 -1.44
C GLY A 92 2.67 3.52 -1.66
N SER A 93 3.20 2.72 -2.57
CA SER A 93 4.65 2.67 -2.87
C SER A 93 5.22 4.02 -3.35
N THR A 94 4.35 4.96 -3.73
CA THR A 94 4.74 6.34 -4.09
C THR A 94 5.51 7.07 -2.97
N TYR A 95 5.42 6.62 -1.73
CA TYR A 95 6.24 7.19 -0.65
C TYR A 95 7.73 6.92 -0.81
N MET A 96 8.15 5.96 -1.63
CA MET A 96 9.56 5.74 -2.02
C MET A 96 10.14 6.91 -2.84
N LYS A 97 9.31 7.86 -3.29
CA LYS A 97 9.75 9.16 -3.85
C LYS A 97 10.69 9.94 -2.93
N LYS A 98 10.72 9.61 -1.65
CA LYS A 98 11.67 10.16 -0.70
C LYS A 98 13.12 9.95 -1.13
N TRP A 99 13.40 8.84 -1.77
CA TRP A 99 14.73 8.47 -2.26
C TRP A 99 14.86 8.62 -3.77
N VAL A 100 13.79 8.34 -4.53
CA VAL A 100 13.75 8.47 -5.98
C VAL A 100 12.55 9.32 -6.36
N PRO A 101 12.74 10.66 -6.54
CA PRO A 101 11.66 11.62 -6.77
C PRO A 101 10.75 11.28 -7.95
N GLU A 102 11.30 10.60 -8.96
CA GLU A 102 10.57 10.16 -10.16
C GLU A 102 9.37 9.27 -9.85
N ILE A 103 9.42 8.50 -8.75
CA ILE A 103 8.31 7.63 -8.30
C ILE A 103 7.02 8.43 -8.03
N THR A 104 7.10 9.74 -7.77
CA THR A 104 5.90 10.59 -7.61
C THR A 104 4.96 10.51 -8.82
N TRP A 105 5.51 10.30 -10.02
CA TRP A 105 4.75 10.29 -11.26
C TRP A 105 3.96 9.01 -11.51
N THR A 106 4.15 7.98 -10.68
CA THR A 106 3.30 6.75 -10.71
C THR A 106 1.86 7.02 -10.28
N SER A 107 1.59 8.15 -9.62
CA SER A 107 0.26 8.63 -9.24
C SER A 107 -0.13 9.92 -9.96
N ALA A 108 0.33 10.07 -11.23
CA ALA A 108 -0.01 11.23 -12.06
C ALA A 108 -1.53 11.32 -12.29
N ALA A 109 -2.14 12.42 -11.83
CA ALA A 109 -3.58 12.57 -11.81
C ALA A 109 -4.15 12.81 -13.20
N PHE A 110 -5.28 12.18 -13.53
CA PHE A 110 -6.03 12.31 -14.79
C PHE A 110 -5.21 12.01 -16.06
N LEU A 111 -4.11 11.24 -15.92
CA LEU A 111 -3.20 10.93 -17.04
C LEU A 111 -3.48 9.57 -17.68
N PHE A 112 -3.94 8.61 -16.89
CA PHE A 112 -4.20 7.25 -17.35
C PHE A 112 -5.69 7.05 -17.69
N ASP A 113 -5.97 6.38 -18.81
CA ASP A 113 -7.35 6.21 -19.29
C ASP A 113 -8.09 5.11 -18.52
N SER A 114 -7.36 4.09 -18.05
CA SER A 114 -7.90 2.96 -17.29
C SER A 114 -6.88 2.43 -16.29
N ARG A 115 -7.35 1.56 -15.38
CA ARG A 115 -6.43 0.82 -14.49
C ARG A 115 -5.46 -0.05 -15.27
N ASP A 116 -5.89 -0.70 -16.33
CA ASP A 116 -5.03 -1.57 -17.13
C ASP A 116 -3.94 -0.78 -17.85
N HIS A 117 -4.27 0.42 -18.39
CA HIS A 117 -3.28 1.34 -18.91
C HIS A 117 -2.22 1.69 -17.84
N TRP A 118 -2.67 2.04 -16.63
CA TRP A 118 -1.77 2.34 -15.51
C TRP A 118 -0.93 1.11 -15.09
N VAL A 119 -1.51 -0.09 -15.05
CA VAL A 119 -0.78 -1.34 -14.72
C VAL A 119 0.31 -1.62 -15.77
N ARG A 120 -0.01 -1.47 -17.06
CA ARG A 120 1.01 -1.61 -18.12
C ARG A 120 2.14 -0.59 -17.94
N PHE A 121 1.82 0.67 -17.64
CA PHE A 121 2.83 1.71 -17.36
C PHE A 121 3.69 1.34 -16.14
N MET A 122 3.09 0.91 -15.03
CA MET A 122 3.81 0.50 -13.83
C MET A 122 4.77 -0.66 -14.07
N ASN A 123 4.48 -1.51 -15.07
CA ASN A 123 5.30 -2.65 -15.45
C ASN A 123 6.38 -2.34 -16.50
N THR A 124 6.50 -1.09 -16.95
CA THR A 124 7.59 -0.67 -17.86
C THR A 124 8.96 -0.77 -17.19
N GLY A 125 10.00 -0.96 -18.00
CA GLY A 125 11.39 -0.92 -17.54
C GLY A 125 11.75 0.43 -16.86
N LEU A 126 11.13 1.53 -17.32
CA LEU A 126 11.32 2.85 -16.73
C LEU A 126 10.89 2.87 -15.25
N VAL A 127 9.67 2.45 -14.95
CA VAL A 127 9.11 2.48 -13.58
C VAL A 127 9.81 1.42 -12.71
N LYS A 128 10.01 0.21 -13.22
CA LYS A 128 10.79 -0.83 -12.50
C LYS A 128 12.20 -0.34 -12.14
N GLY A 129 12.85 0.41 -13.04
CA GLY A 129 14.14 1.04 -12.79
C GLY A 129 14.09 2.04 -11.63
N TRP A 130 13.03 2.82 -11.48
CA TRP A 130 12.88 3.74 -10.35
C TRP A 130 12.79 3.00 -9.01
N TYR A 131 12.00 1.93 -8.93
CA TYR A 131 11.89 1.11 -7.70
C TYR A 131 13.19 0.36 -7.39
N LYS A 132 13.88 -0.16 -8.42
CA LYS A 132 15.20 -0.76 -8.26
C LYS A 132 16.20 0.25 -7.69
N LYS A 133 16.27 1.46 -8.26
CA LYS A 133 17.12 2.56 -7.76
C LYS A 133 16.83 2.90 -6.31
N ALA A 134 15.55 2.92 -5.90
CA ALA A 134 15.17 3.17 -4.51
C ALA A 134 15.63 2.05 -3.57
N SER A 135 15.55 0.79 -4.00
CA SER A 135 16.09 -0.35 -3.26
C SER A 135 17.60 -0.26 -3.08
N GLU A 136 18.34 0.08 -4.14
CA GLU A 136 19.79 0.23 -4.12
C GLU A 136 20.24 1.40 -3.22
N GLN A 137 19.53 2.53 -3.26
CA GLN A 137 19.92 3.74 -2.50
C GLN A 137 19.52 3.69 -1.02
N ALA A 138 18.43 3.06 -0.70
CA ALA A 138 17.84 3.11 0.64
C ALA A 138 17.71 1.75 1.33
N GLY A 139 17.99 0.65 0.66
CA GLY A 139 17.74 -0.68 1.18
C GLY A 139 16.24 -0.97 1.37
N VAL A 140 15.37 -0.26 0.64
CA VAL A 140 13.91 -0.43 0.71
C VAL A 140 13.38 -0.84 -0.64
N GLY A 141 12.96 -2.09 -0.75
CA GLY A 141 12.31 -2.65 -1.94
C GLY A 141 10.79 -2.68 -1.83
N VAL A 142 10.16 -3.36 -2.78
CA VAL A 142 8.74 -3.73 -2.75
C VAL A 142 8.61 -5.23 -3.00
N LEU A 143 7.67 -5.88 -2.31
CA LEU A 143 7.40 -7.29 -2.56
C LEU A 143 6.70 -7.45 -3.92
N GLY A 144 7.14 -8.41 -4.70
CA GLY A 144 6.49 -8.86 -5.93
C GLY A 144 6.09 -7.75 -6.90
N ASP A 145 4.91 -7.87 -7.50
CA ASP A 145 4.32 -6.86 -8.37
C ASP A 145 3.66 -5.75 -7.53
N VAL A 146 4.19 -4.53 -7.61
CA VAL A 146 3.70 -3.35 -6.90
C VAL A 146 2.24 -3.01 -7.20
N THR A 147 1.67 -3.53 -8.30
CA THR A 147 0.27 -3.32 -8.68
C THR A 147 -0.69 -4.41 -8.21
N ALA A 148 -0.15 -5.47 -7.57
CA ALA A 148 -0.92 -6.67 -7.24
C ALA A 148 -2.00 -6.45 -6.20
N ILE A 149 -1.78 -5.59 -5.19
CA ILE A 149 -2.76 -5.35 -4.13
C ILE A 149 -3.59 -4.10 -4.45
N LEU A 150 -4.88 -4.30 -4.71
CA LEU A 150 -5.82 -3.23 -5.05
C LEU A 150 -6.06 -2.30 -3.85
N ARG A 151 -6.06 -0.99 -4.08
CA ARG A 151 -6.46 0.04 -3.10
C ARG A 151 -7.85 0.60 -3.41
N GLY A 152 -8.83 -0.28 -3.55
CA GLY A 152 -10.19 0.07 -3.95
C GLY A 152 -10.36 0.20 -5.46
N PRO A 153 -11.60 0.07 -5.99
CA PRO A 153 -11.86 0.06 -7.42
C PRO A 153 -11.68 1.43 -8.07
N TYR A 154 -11.90 2.52 -7.34
CA TYR A 154 -11.74 3.89 -7.82
C TYR A 154 -11.58 4.89 -6.67
N ARG A 155 -11.27 6.14 -7.02
CA ARG A 155 -11.10 7.24 -6.08
C ARG A 155 -12.27 8.21 -6.15
N VAL A 156 -12.56 8.79 -4.98
CA VAL A 156 -13.63 9.76 -4.78
C VAL A 156 -13.11 10.96 -3.97
N MET A 157 -13.80 12.08 -4.07
CA MET A 157 -13.72 13.18 -3.11
C MET A 157 -14.87 13.05 -2.13
N VAL A 158 -14.58 13.08 -0.84
CA VAL A 158 -15.59 13.19 0.22
C VAL A 158 -15.60 14.64 0.69
N THR A 159 -16.76 15.33 0.65
CA THR A 159 -16.83 16.77 0.83
C THR A 159 -18.07 17.23 1.59
N LYS A 160 -17.92 18.33 2.36
CA LYS A 160 -19.04 19.06 2.96
C LYS A 160 -19.86 19.83 1.92
N ARG A 161 -19.20 20.26 0.84
CA ARG A 161 -19.82 21.02 -0.25
C ARG A 161 -20.40 20.07 -1.30
N ASN A 162 -21.56 20.40 -1.83
CA ASN A 162 -22.14 19.67 -2.94
C ASN A 162 -21.41 20.04 -4.24
N VAL A 163 -20.41 19.25 -4.62
CA VAL A 163 -19.60 19.41 -5.83
C VAL A 163 -20.23 18.60 -6.95
N LYS A 164 -20.84 19.28 -7.93
CA LYS A 164 -21.53 18.67 -9.08
C LYS A 164 -20.75 18.82 -10.38
N SER A 165 -19.76 19.69 -10.40
CA SER A 165 -18.98 20.01 -11.60
C SER A 165 -17.52 20.33 -11.28
N PHE A 166 -16.69 20.40 -12.32
CA PHE A 166 -15.32 20.88 -12.23
C PHE A 166 -15.23 22.28 -11.58
N GLY A 167 -16.14 23.19 -11.94
CA GLY A 167 -16.15 24.56 -11.44
C GLY A 167 -16.34 24.67 -9.93
N ASP A 168 -17.05 23.72 -9.32
CA ASP A 168 -17.33 23.68 -7.89
C ASP A 168 -16.10 23.37 -7.03
N VAL A 169 -15.00 22.91 -7.63
CA VAL A 169 -13.73 22.63 -6.93
C VAL A 169 -12.99 23.93 -6.59
N LYS A 170 -13.28 25.05 -7.26
CA LYS A 170 -12.61 26.32 -7.01
C LYS A 170 -12.77 26.77 -5.55
N GLY A 171 -11.64 27.02 -4.89
CA GLY A 171 -11.59 27.46 -3.49
C GLY A 171 -12.02 26.39 -2.46
N LEU A 172 -12.18 25.12 -2.89
CA LEU A 172 -12.50 24.04 -1.97
C LEU A 172 -11.29 23.75 -1.08
N LYS A 173 -11.46 23.84 0.24
CA LYS A 173 -10.42 23.47 1.20
C LYS A 173 -10.20 21.96 1.19
N LEU A 174 -9.29 21.51 0.32
CA LEU A 174 -9.03 20.08 0.08
C LEU A 174 -7.82 19.60 0.84
N ARG A 175 -8.01 18.53 1.61
CA ARG A 175 -6.88 17.82 2.23
C ARG A 175 -6.10 17.02 1.18
N MET A 176 -4.78 17.16 1.24
CA MET A 176 -3.87 16.31 0.48
C MET A 176 -2.80 15.68 1.39
N HIS A 177 -2.31 14.51 1.00
CA HIS A 177 -1.13 13.91 1.65
C HIS A 177 0.14 14.67 1.21
N PRO A 178 1.28 14.56 1.95
CA PRO A 178 2.52 15.27 1.60
C PRO A 178 3.13 14.74 0.29
N ASN A 179 2.64 15.30 -0.82
CA ASN A 179 3.09 15.01 -2.18
C ASN A 179 2.99 16.27 -3.03
N LYS A 180 4.16 16.84 -3.38
CA LYS A 180 4.25 18.09 -4.15
C LYS A 180 3.49 18.03 -5.47
N THR A 181 3.55 16.91 -6.18
CA THR A 181 2.83 16.72 -7.46
C THR A 181 1.34 16.70 -7.26
N ALA A 182 0.82 15.97 -6.27
CA ALA A 182 -0.61 15.94 -5.97
C ALA A 182 -1.13 17.30 -5.48
N ILE A 183 -0.34 18.02 -4.67
CA ILE A 183 -0.66 19.38 -4.25
C ILE A 183 -0.74 20.29 -5.47
N ALA A 184 0.29 20.30 -6.34
CA ALA A 184 0.31 21.10 -7.55
C ALA A 184 -0.86 20.79 -8.50
N THR A 185 -1.24 19.51 -8.63
CA THR A 185 -2.43 19.08 -9.39
C THR A 185 -3.69 19.80 -8.91
N TRP A 186 -4.03 19.64 -7.63
CA TRP A 186 -5.28 20.18 -7.11
C TRP A 186 -5.28 21.71 -6.98
N THR A 187 -4.11 22.30 -6.74
CA THR A 187 -3.94 23.78 -6.84
C THR A 187 -4.17 24.28 -8.28
N THR A 188 -3.66 23.55 -9.29
CA THR A 188 -3.90 23.89 -10.71
C THR A 188 -5.38 23.73 -11.07
N ILE A 189 -6.10 22.78 -10.49
CA ILE A 189 -7.55 22.61 -10.66
C ILE A 189 -8.33 23.73 -9.95
N GLY A 190 -7.73 24.40 -8.96
CA GLY A 190 -8.31 25.56 -8.28
C GLY A 190 -8.70 25.33 -6.82
N ALA A 191 -8.37 24.18 -6.24
CA ALA A 191 -8.60 23.91 -4.81
C ALA A 191 -7.62 24.69 -3.90
N ASP A 192 -8.08 25.03 -2.68
CA ASP A 192 -7.22 25.46 -1.57
C ASP A 192 -6.70 24.21 -0.84
N VAL A 193 -5.45 23.84 -1.12
CA VAL A 193 -4.89 22.56 -0.65
C VAL A 193 -4.20 22.71 0.69
N LYS A 194 -4.58 21.87 1.66
CA LYS A 194 -3.94 21.74 2.97
C LYS A 194 -3.32 20.34 3.13
N THR A 195 -2.10 20.28 3.64
CA THR A 195 -1.40 19.01 3.87
C THR A 195 -1.61 18.54 5.30
N LEU A 196 -2.21 17.36 5.46
CA LEU A 196 -2.50 16.73 6.76
C LEU A 196 -2.21 15.22 6.69
N ALA A 197 -1.81 14.61 7.82
CA ALA A 197 -1.71 13.17 7.93
C ALA A 197 -3.09 12.50 7.74
N TRP A 198 -3.09 11.20 7.38
CA TRP A 198 -4.34 10.49 7.07
C TRP A 198 -5.26 10.35 8.28
N THR A 199 -4.70 10.00 9.43
CA THR A 199 -5.44 9.81 10.68
C THR A 199 -6.00 11.09 11.27
N ASP A 200 -5.51 12.27 10.85
CA ASP A 200 -5.98 13.56 11.32
C ASP A 200 -7.16 14.12 10.50
N VAL A 201 -7.50 13.45 9.37
CA VAL A 201 -8.46 13.98 8.38
C VAL A 201 -9.87 14.11 8.93
N TYR A 202 -10.39 13.08 9.60
CA TYR A 202 -11.76 13.11 10.17
C TYR A 202 -11.95 14.34 11.07
N GLN A 203 -11.05 14.51 12.02
CA GLN A 203 -11.11 15.63 12.97
C GLN A 203 -10.92 16.99 12.28
N SER A 204 -10.04 17.05 11.27
CA SER A 204 -9.80 18.27 10.50
C SER A 204 -11.01 18.69 9.67
N ILE A 205 -11.76 17.73 9.10
CA ILE A 205 -13.04 18.02 8.42
C ILE A 205 -14.09 18.46 9.44
N LYS A 206 -14.22 17.74 10.57
CA LYS A 206 -15.16 18.08 11.64
C LYS A 206 -14.97 19.52 12.11
N ASN A 207 -13.75 19.93 12.36
CA ASN A 207 -13.38 21.26 12.84
C ASN A 207 -13.31 22.34 11.72
N GLY A 208 -13.57 22.01 10.45
CA GLY A 208 -13.58 22.98 9.35
C GLY A 208 -12.19 23.46 8.88
N ILE A 209 -11.10 22.83 9.31
CA ILE A 209 -9.73 23.10 8.83
C ILE A 209 -9.66 22.81 7.33
N VAL A 210 -10.27 21.69 6.92
CA VAL A 210 -10.54 21.32 5.53
C VAL A 210 -12.01 20.98 5.36
N SER A 211 -12.53 21.01 4.13
CA SER A 211 -13.92 20.65 3.82
C SER A 211 -14.03 19.43 2.91
N ALA A 212 -12.90 18.91 2.44
CA ALA A 212 -12.87 17.77 1.53
C ALA A 212 -11.59 16.95 1.67
N VAL A 213 -11.68 15.68 1.27
CA VAL A 213 -10.54 14.74 1.17
C VAL A 213 -10.72 13.81 -0.03
N ASN A 214 -9.65 13.54 -0.77
CA ASN A 214 -9.63 12.46 -1.76
C ASN A 214 -9.30 11.12 -1.09
N SER A 215 -10.10 10.10 -1.36
CA SER A 215 -10.02 8.77 -0.75
C SER A 215 -10.29 7.66 -1.77
N PRO A 216 -9.70 6.48 -1.64
CA PRO A 216 -10.29 5.28 -2.22
C PRO A 216 -11.71 5.07 -1.69
N ILE A 217 -12.66 4.71 -2.54
CA ILE A 217 -14.07 4.53 -2.14
C ILE A 217 -14.22 3.48 -1.00
N ALA A 218 -13.45 2.41 -1.05
CA ALA A 218 -13.50 1.34 -0.03
C ALA A 218 -13.09 1.80 1.38
N LEU A 219 -12.46 2.98 1.52
CA LEU A 219 -12.00 3.50 2.81
C LEU A 219 -12.90 4.60 3.39
N VAL A 220 -13.87 5.10 2.63
CA VAL A 220 -14.73 6.22 3.08
C VAL A 220 -15.51 5.86 4.33
N GLU A 221 -16.11 4.66 4.37
CA GLU A 221 -16.86 4.18 5.52
C GLU A 221 -15.95 3.83 6.70
N SER A 222 -14.89 3.04 6.50
CA SER A 222 -14.00 2.61 7.57
C SER A 222 -13.26 3.78 8.25
N MET A 223 -13.04 4.88 7.53
CA MET A 223 -12.49 6.12 8.08
C MET A 223 -13.57 7.09 8.57
N ARG A 224 -14.84 6.72 8.46
CA ARG A 224 -16.03 7.48 8.91
C ARG A 224 -16.13 8.89 8.29
N PHE A 225 -15.49 9.14 7.15
CA PHE A 225 -15.47 10.47 6.54
C PHE A 225 -16.85 10.97 6.16
N TYR A 226 -17.77 10.07 5.79
CA TYR A 226 -19.16 10.39 5.44
C TYR A 226 -19.95 11.03 6.59
N GLU A 227 -19.55 10.82 7.85
CA GLU A 227 -20.24 11.41 9.02
C GLU A 227 -19.99 12.92 9.14
N VAL A 228 -18.87 13.38 8.62
CA VAL A 228 -18.43 14.79 8.70
C VAL A 228 -18.46 15.48 7.33
N ALA A 229 -18.70 14.74 6.25
CA ALA A 229 -18.77 15.24 4.87
C ALA A 229 -19.71 14.32 4.05
N PRO A 230 -21.00 14.71 3.87
CA PRO A 230 -22.03 13.79 3.39
C PRO A 230 -22.09 13.63 1.87
N HIS A 231 -21.19 14.25 1.12
CA HIS A 231 -21.17 14.14 -0.35
C HIS A 231 -19.96 13.37 -0.80
N VAL A 232 -20.17 12.30 -1.59
CA VAL A 232 -19.14 11.48 -2.20
C VAL A 232 -19.17 11.71 -3.71
N VAL A 233 -18.09 12.29 -4.23
CA VAL A 233 -17.95 12.71 -5.62
C VAL A 233 -16.94 11.85 -6.33
N ARG A 234 -17.36 11.09 -7.34
CA ARG A 234 -16.48 10.26 -8.15
C ARG A 234 -15.83 11.12 -9.24
N HIS A 235 -14.49 11.10 -9.27
CA HIS A 235 -13.68 11.84 -10.26
C HIS A 235 -12.55 11.00 -10.87
N ASP A 236 -12.29 9.82 -10.33
CA ASP A 236 -11.27 8.88 -10.83
C ASP A 236 -9.90 9.55 -11.07
N GLU A 237 -9.39 10.24 -10.03
CA GLU A 237 -8.19 11.08 -10.10
C GLU A 237 -6.96 10.34 -10.63
N TYR A 238 -6.64 9.19 -10.04
CA TYR A 238 -5.57 8.29 -10.45
C TYR A 238 -5.80 6.87 -9.93
N TYR A 239 -5.11 5.93 -10.53
CA TYR A 239 -5.12 4.52 -10.07
C TYR A 239 -4.04 4.31 -9.01
N GLN A 240 -4.31 3.43 -8.07
CA GLN A 240 -3.42 3.17 -6.94
C GLN A 240 -3.48 1.71 -6.51
N SER A 241 -2.33 1.21 -6.09
CA SER A 241 -2.18 -0.05 -5.37
C SER A 241 -1.51 0.18 -4.02
N ILE A 242 -1.54 -0.83 -3.20
CA ILE A 242 -0.77 -0.89 -1.96
C ILE A 242 0.51 -1.65 -2.28
N GLY A 243 1.66 -1.00 -2.15
CA GLY A 243 2.95 -1.67 -2.17
C GLY A 243 3.29 -2.17 -0.77
N PHE A 244 3.67 -3.44 -0.62
CA PHE A 244 4.32 -3.88 0.60
C PHE A 244 5.80 -3.54 0.48
N MET A 245 6.13 -2.32 0.95
CA MET A 245 7.52 -1.87 1.01
C MET A 245 8.25 -2.70 2.05
N VAL A 246 9.43 -3.21 1.71
CA VAL A 246 10.18 -4.17 2.52
C VAL A 246 11.60 -3.65 2.80
N HIS A 247 12.10 -3.87 4.01
CA HIS A 247 13.53 -3.73 4.29
C HIS A 247 14.29 -4.80 3.51
N GLN A 248 14.90 -4.39 2.40
CA GLN A 248 15.51 -5.31 1.43
C GLN A 248 16.58 -6.21 2.06
N PRO A 249 17.51 -5.72 2.90
CA PRO A 249 18.50 -6.59 3.52
C PRO A 249 17.90 -7.68 4.43
N SER A 250 16.77 -7.40 5.10
CA SER A 250 16.07 -8.45 5.89
C SER A 250 15.44 -9.49 4.99
N TYR A 251 14.85 -9.05 3.86
CA TYR A 251 14.27 -9.98 2.88
C TYR A 251 15.35 -10.85 2.24
N ASP A 252 16.49 -10.27 1.85
CA ASP A 252 17.59 -10.98 1.19
C ASP A 252 18.24 -12.04 2.10
N LYS A 253 18.23 -11.81 3.41
CA LYS A 253 18.75 -12.75 4.41
C LYS A 253 17.82 -13.91 4.77
N LEU A 254 16.54 -13.86 4.35
CA LEU A 254 15.63 -14.97 4.63
C LEU A 254 16.10 -16.26 3.95
N PRO A 255 15.97 -17.41 4.61
CA PRO A 255 16.08 -18.72 3.96
C PRO A 255 15.11 -18.83 2.77
N ALA A 256 15.46 -19.63 1.78
CA ALA A 256 14.69 -19.77 0.54
C ALA A 256 13.23 -20.21 0.76
N ASP A 257 12.98 -21.10 1.73
CA ASP A 257 11.63 -21.54 2.12
C ASP A 257 10.79 -20.41 2.72
N LEU A 258 11.39 -19.55 3.56
CA LEU A 258 10.71 -18.40 4.14
C LEU A 258 10.47 -17.29 3.10
N LYS A 259 11.42 -17.03 2.17
CA LYS A 259 11.18 -16.14 1.02
C LYS A 259 9.98 -16.61 0.21
N SER A 260 9.97 -17.89 -0.17
CA SER A 260 8.86 -18.51 -0.90
C SER A 260 7.53 -18.38 -0.15
N SER A 261 7.54 -18.51 1.18
CA SER A 261 6.35 -18.35 2.03
C SER A 261 5.80 -16.92 1.98
N VAL A 262 6.68 -15.91 2.05
CA VAL A 262 6.32 -14.48 1.94
C VAL A 262 5.78 -14.16 0.54
N ASP A 263 6.47 -14.58 -0.52
CA ASP A 263 6.11 -14.28 -1.91
C ASP A 263 4.76 -14.92 -2.28
N LYS A 264 4.54 -16.16 -1.87
CA LYS A 264 3.26 -16.85 -2.07
C LYS A 264 2.13 -16.14 -1.32
N ALA A 265 2.37 -15.76 -0.06
CA ALA A 265 1.39 -15.04 0.74
C ALA A 265 1.04 -13.67 0.12
N TYR A 266 2.04 -12.94 -0.41
CA TYR A 266 1.84 -11.68 -1.11
C TYR A 266 0.99 -11.84 -2.38
N LYS A 267 1.30 -12.86 -3.20
CA LYS A 267 0.53 -13.18 -4.40
C LYS A 267 -0.93 -13.53 -4.09
N ASP A 268 -1.15 -14.30 -3.03
CA ASP A 268 -2.49 -14.67 -2.57
C ASP A 268 -3.25 -13.45 -2.02
N ALA A 269 -2.58 -12.56 -1.26
CA ALA A 269 -3.16 -11.32 -0.79
C ALA A 269 -3.54 -10.39 -1.94
N GLY A 270 -2.74 -10.35 -3.01
CA GLY A 270 -3.06 -9.65 -4.25
C GLY A 270 -4.40 -10.08 -4.82
N LYS A 271 -4.57 -11.38 -5.07
CA LYS A 271 -5.83 -11.94 -5.60
C LYS A 271 -7.01 -11.62 -4.70
N LEU A 272 -6.86 -11.84 -3.39
CA LEU A 272 -7.90 -11.60 -2.40
C LEU A 272 -8.28 -10.12 -2.31
N SER A 273 -7.35 -9.20 -2.56
CA SER A 273 -7.60 -7.78 -2.47
C SER A 273 -8.66 -7.30 -3.46
N PHE A 274 -8.69 -7.85 -4.68
CA PHE A 274 -9.69 -7.50 -5.69
C PHE A 274 -11.10 -7.87 -5.23
N GLU A 275 -11.27 -9.04 -4.65
CA GLU A 275 -12.55 -9.51 -4.14
C GLU A 275 -12.99 -8.66 -2.94
N ILE A 276 -12.13 -8.53 -1.92
CA ILE A 276 -12.46 -7.80 -0.69
C ILE A 276 -12.73 -6.32 -0.99
N MET A 277 -11.88 -5.66 -1.78
CA MET A 277 -12.04 -4.22 -2.02
C MET A 277 -13.28 -3.92 -2.85
N SER A 278 -13.58 -4.72 -3.87
CA SER A 278 -14.76 -4.50 -4.71
C SER A 278 -16.05 -4.78 -3.95
N ARG A 279 -16.13 -5.92 -3.24
CA ARG A 279 -17.28 -6.25 -2.40
C ARG A 279 -17.51 -5.20 -1.31
N SER A 280 -16.47 -4.87 -0.55
CA SER A 280 -16.57 -3.87 0.53
C SER A 280 -16.95 -2.49 0.01
N ALA A 281 -16.49 -2.09 -1.18
CA ALA A 281 -16.90 -0.82 -1.78
C ALA A 281 -18.41 -0.80 -2.05
N ASN A 282 -18.96 -1.85 -2.69
CA ASN A 282 -20.39 -1.92 -3.01
C ASN A 282 -21.26 -1.95 -1.75
N GLU A 283 -20.89 -2.78 -0.77
CA GLU A 283 -21.61 -2.87 0.50
C GLU A 283 -21.55 -1.54 1.28
N SER A 284 -20.40 -0.88 1.34
CA SER A 284 -20.25 0.39 2.05
C SER A 284 -21.03 1.53 1.37
N ILE A 285 -21.09 1.55 0.04
CA ILE A 285 -21.92 2.50 -0.70
C ILE A 285 -23.39 2.33 -0.33
N ALA A 286 -23.90 1.09 -0.32
CA ALA A 286 -25.28 0.81 0.06
C ALA A 286 -25.59 1.30 1.49
N ARG A 287 -24.73 0.98 2.46
CA ARG A 287 -24.87 1.44 3.85
C ARG A 287 -24.77 2.96 3.99
N MET A 288 -23.86 3.61 3.27
CA MET A 288 -23.75 5.07 3.32
C MET A 288 -24.97 5.76 2.68
N LYS A 289 -25.48 5.24 1.57
CA LYS A 289 -26.72 5.74 0.95
C LYS A 289 -27.91 5.65 1.91
N SER A 290 -28.07 4.55 2.65
CA SER A 290 -29.15 4.42 3.65
C SER A 290 -29.04 5.41 4.82
N LYS A 291 -27.84 6.01 5.03
CA LYS A 291 -27.58 7.07 6.02
C LYS A 291 -27.66 8.49 5.41
N GLY A 292 -28.19 8.64 4.20
CA GLY A 292 -28.38 9.93 3.56
C GLY A 292 -27.13 10.51 2.86
N VAL A 293 -26.08 9.72 2.68
CA VAL A 293 -24.91 10.15 1.92
C VAL A 293 -25.23 10.23 0.44
N THR A 294 -24.91 11.34 -0.20
CA THR A 294 -25.11 11.52 -1.65
C THR A 294 -23.90 11.08 -2.44
N PHE A 295 -24.14 10.44 -3.59
CA PHE A 295 -23.11 9.99 -4.52
C PHE A 295 -23.31 10.72 -5.85
N ILE A 296 -22.24 11.34 -6.34
CA ILE A 296 -22.24 12.20 -7.51
C ILE A 296 -21.13 11.74 -8.43
N ASP A 297 -21.46 11.53 -9.70
CA ASP A 297 -20.48 11.32 -10.77
C ASP A 297 -20.28 12.67 -11.48
N VAL A 298 -19.06 13.18 -11.52
CA VAL A 298 -18.71 14.42 -12.23
C VAL A 298 -18.09 14.12 -13.58
N ASP A 299 -18.35 15.00 -14.54
CA ASP A 299 -17.65 14.93 -15.82
C ASP A 299 -16.14 15.06 -15.63
N ARG A 300 -15.42 14.03 -16.04
CA ARG A 300 -13.96 13.94 -15.91
C ARG A 300 -13.23 14.76 -16.99
N ALA A 301 -13.84 15.05 -18.12
CA ALA A 301 -13.18 15.69 -19.26
C ALA A 301 -12.53 17.04 -18.94
N PRO A 302 -13.14 17.96 -18.17
CA PRO A 302 -12.48 19.22 -17.79
C PRO A 302 -11.21 19.02 -16.96
N PHE A 303 -11.19 18.01 -16.06
CA PHE A 303 -10.00 17.68 -15.26
C PHE A 303 -8.88 17.14 -16.15
N VAL A 304 -9.19 16.25 -17.08
CA VAL A 304 -8.23 15.71 -18.05
C VAL A 304 -7.64 16.84 -18.90
N LYS A 305 -8.48 17.76 -19.40
CA LYS A 305 -8.05 18.89 -20.24
C LYS A 305 -7.06 19.81 -19.51
N ILE A 306 -7.37 20.22 -18.28
CA ILE A 306 -6.49 21.10 -17.50
C ILE A 306 -5.18 20.39 -17.15
N MET A 307 -5.24 19.10 -16.83
CA MET A 307 -4.05 18.32 -16.50
C MET A 307 -3.19 17.99 -17.72
N ALA A 308 -3.76 17.82 -18.90
CA ALA A 308 -2.98 17.72 -20.15
C ALA A 308 -2.10 18.98 -20.36
N ASN A 309 -2.65 20.18 -20.13
CA ASN A 309 -1.88 21.41 -20.18
C ASN A 309 -0.80 21.49 -19.08
N PHE A 310 -1.12 21.04 -17.88
CA PHE A 310 -0.15 20.94 -16.77
C PHE A 310 1.05 20.06 -17.17
N TYR A 311 0.82 18.85 -17.69
CA TYR A 311 1.90 17.95 -18.12
C TYR A 311 2.69 18.50 -19.29
N LYS A 312 2.04 19.17 -20.26
CA LYS A 312 2.73 19.84 -21.37
C LYS A 312 3.67 20.93 -20.86
N LYS A 313 3.23 21.77 -19.92
CA LYS A 313 4.08 22.81 -19.30
C LYS A 313 5.26 22.18 -18.54
N LYS A 314 5.01 21.14 -17.76
CA LYS A 314 6.07 20.40 -17.03
C LYS A 314 7.10 19.77 -17.97
N ALA A 315 6.66 19.22 -19.09
CA ALA A 315 7.55 18.67 -20.12
C ALA A 315 8.41 19.77 -20.77
N ALA A 316 7.82 20.91 -21.14
CA ALA A 316 8.54 22.04 -21.71
C ALA A 316 9.60 22.62 -20.75
N ALA A 317 9.31 22.59 -19.44
CA ALA A 317 10.24 23.02 -18.38
C ALA A 317 11.28 21.93 -17.99
N SER A 318 11.29 20.77 -18.67
CA SER A 318 12.16 19.61 -18.32
C SER A 318 11.97 19.10 -16.88
N GLU A 319 10.78 19.30 -16.31
CA GLU A 319 10.46 18.87 -14.94
C GLU A 319 9.88 17.44 -14.86
N LEU A 320 9.65 16.79 -16.02
CA LEU A 320 9.23 15.39 -16.08
C LEU A 320 10.43 14.45 -16.25
N PRO A 321 10.38 13.23 -15.71
CA PRO A 321 11.43 12.25 -15.96
C PRO A 321 11.58 11.97 -17.45
N LYS A 322 12.82 11.80 -17.90
CA LYS A 322 13.10 11.45 -19.29
C LYS A 322 12.33 10.18 -19.68
N GLY A 323 11.62 10.24 -20.78
CA GLY A 323 10.84 9.10 -21.31
C GLY A 323 9.48 8.89 -20.64
N PHE A 324 9.10 9.65 -19.61
CA PHE A 324 7.84 9.46 -18.88
C PHE A 324 6.60 9.52 -19.78
N LEU A 325 6.37 10.63 -20.49
CA LEU A 325 5.20 10.76 -21.36
C LEU A 325 5.21 9.78 -22.54
N LYS A 326 6.41 9.41 -23.05
CA LYS A 326 6.54 8.36 -24.05
C LYS A 326 6.08 7.02 -23.52
N ALA A 327 6.53 6.63 -22.31
CA ALA A 327 6.12 5.39 -21.66
C ALA A 327 4.60 5.35 -21.40
N VAL A 328 4.00 6.47 -20.95
CA VAL A 328 2.54 6.60 -20.80
C VAL A 328 1.84 6.36 -22.13
N ALA A 329 2.27 7.01 -23.21
CA ALA A 329 1.64 6.87 -24.52
C ALA A 329 1.77 5.44 -25.10
N GLN A 330 2.89 4.79 -24.90
CA GLN A 330 3.15 3.42 -25.39
C GLN A 330 2.38 2.33 -24.62
N THR A 331 1.81 2.67 -23.47
CA THR A 331 1.07 1.73 -22.61
C THR A 331 -0.46 1.92 -22.67
N ARG A 332 -0.97 2.76 -23.55
CA ARG A 332 -2.42 2.93 -23.81
C ARG A 332 -3.12 1.71 -24.36
#